data_f2f17b6784be9debfbdaf877e506e780
#
_entry.id   f2f17b6784be9debfbdaf877e506e780
#
_cell.length_a   1.000
_cell.length_b   1.000
_cell.length_c   1.000
_cell.angle_alpha   90.00
_cell.angle_beta   90.00
_cell.angle_gamma   90.00
#
_symmetry.space_group_name_H-M   'P 1'
#
loop_
_entity.id
_entity.type
_entity.pdbx_description
1 polymer ?
#
loop_
_entity_poly.entity_id
_entity_poly.type
_entity_poly.pdbx_seq_one_letter_code
_entity_poly.pdbx_strand_id
1 'polypeptide(L)'
;MTTFIEKQSHSQGELERDQEVNPAQPERTRRKYVRGSRPARVTKISIEQNDSEITFEAKPRLKTGVQISVPIAEVEKSLIIATAHRAITIHHPGARAIIAKFDGEHNANQISEEVHAPIEVVENVIVELLDAHLVDINKSKVRLHNRFQSHIAQRAAQTEDQSNDASYRQLQQRMISELSQTTWVNGVVDGGVELLSARQSFGVEIYGSNRVATLIYNGLLASGVTNTRFSITSRRVQSAIGDSDLGTGILRTTDYGLNYVARMEELAREWSLFPTPSKNVKGSIEALIPERNLRIVVGQYPSELIDQLMRDEMDHFFVGQIVGGAALCGPLVVPAKTPCKSCLEIGVNERYGFEDLEPVNSHFDELPVSVGYQVAGIATQAVLQLIDTGSSEFVGSQLTFDYLSPAPGALTRFARHPKCPCQWQ
;
A
#
# COMPACT_ATOMS: atom_id res chain seq x y z
N MET A 1 38.86 33.95 12.06
CA MET A 1 40.27 33.60 12.32
C MET A 1 40.32 32.76 13.56
N THR A 2 40.38 31.45 13.46
CA THR A 2 40.91 30.55 14.47
C THR A 2 41.13 29.19 13.80
N THR A 3 42.42 28.89 13.66
CA THR A 3 43.03 27.75 12.99
C THR A 3 42.85 26.49 13.86
N PHE A 4 42.44 25.39 13.25
CA PHE A 4 42.51 24.06 13.88
C PHE A 4 43.72 23.31 13.28
N ILE A 5 44.56 22.85 14.19
CA ILE A 5 45.82 22.11 13.95
C ILE A 5 45.48 20.61 13.92
N GLU A 6 45.89 19.96 12.81
CA GLU A 6 46.03 18.52 12.69
C GLU A 6 47.14 17.99 13.62
N LYS A 7 46.89 16.87 14.29
CA LYS A 7 47.93 16.01 14.87
C LYS A 7 47.79 14.61 14.26
N GLN A 8 48.71 14.32 13.35
CA GLN A 8 49.09 12.96 13.00
C GLN A 8 49.98 12.36 14.06
N SER A 9 49.76 11.13 14.43
CA SER A 9 50.73 10.29 15.10
C SER A 9 50.82 8.93 14.43
N HIS A 10 51.96 8.74 13.78
CA HIS A 10 52.49 7.45 13.32
C HIS A 10 52.94 6.61 14.52
N SER A 11 52.66 5.31 14.49
CA SER A 11 53.53 4.31 15.09
C SER A 11 53.52 3.04 14.23
N GLN A 12 54.71 2.71 13.70
CA GLN A 12 55.08 1.47 13.09
C GLN A 12 55.33 0.42 14.17
N GLY A 13 55.10 -0.84 13.84
CA GLY A 13 55.46 -2.00 14.66
C GLY A 13 55.17 -3.28 13.93
N GLU A 14 56.18 -3.78 13.34
CA GLU A 14 56.66 -5.07 12.83
C GLU A 14 55.82 -6.34 13.01
N LEU A 15 55.66 -7.01 11.91
CA LEU A 15 55.93 -8.42 11.49
C LEU A 15 55.97 -9.53 12.55
N GLU A 16 55.07 -10.49 12.42
CA GLU A 16 55.40 -11.90 12.52
C GLU A 16 54.52 -12.74 11.55
N ARG A 17 55.19 -13.73 10.92
CA ARG A 17 54.71 -14.64 9.86
C ARG A 17 54.09 -15.89 10.45
N ASP A 18 53.35 -16.55 9.57
CA ASP A 18 53.05 -17.97 9.46
C ASP A 18 51.89 -18.52 10.28
N GLN A 19 50.81 -18.81 9.54
CA GLN A 19 50.33 -20.18 9.36
C GLN A 19 49.22 -20.23 8.33
N GLU A 20 49.46 -20.94 7.25
CA GLU A 20 48.45 -21.36 6.27
C GLU A 20 47.38 -22.21 6.94
N VAL A 21 46.12 -21.74 6.89
CA VAL A 21 44.94 -22.56 7.18
C VAL A 21 44.06 -22.57 5.95
N ASN A 22 43.99 -23.77 5.36
CA ASN A 22 43.18 -24.17 4.23
C ASN A 22 41.70 -23.84 4.47
N PRO A 23 40.97 -23.09 3.59
CA PRO A 23 39.57 -22.85 3.79
C PRO A 23 38.74 -24.06 3.34
N ALA A 24 38.19 -24.77 4.32
CA ALA A 24 37.16 -25.78 4.11
C ALA A 24 35.93 -25.15 3.45
N GLN A 25 35.47 -25.80 2.37
CA GLN A 25 34.24 -25.41 1.67
C GLN A 25 33.05 -25.49 2.63
N PRO A 26 32.14 -24.50 2.63
CA PRO A 26 30.91 -24.58 3.42
C PRO A 26 29.93 -25.57 2.75
N GLU A 27 29.60 -26.62 3.48
CA GLU A 27 28.52 -27.54 3.19
C GLU A 27 27.22 -26.76 2.95
N ARG A 28 26.61 -26.98 1.78
CA ARG A 28 25.26 -26.50 1.46
C ARG A 28 24.23 -27.24 2.30
N THR A 29 23.93 -26.74 3.47
CA THR A 29 22.77 -27.18 4.26
C THR A 29 21.49 -26.78 3.53
N ARG A 30 20.80 -27.78 2.96
CA ARG A 30 19.42 -27.64 2.47
C ARG A 30 18.54 -27.18 3.64
N ARG A 31 18.18 -25.89 3.70
CA ARG A 31 17.15 -25.39 4.62
C ARG A 31 15.81 -26.01 4.23
N LYS A 32 15.34 -26.94 5.07
CA LYS A 32 13.96 -27.40 5.05
C LYS A 32 13.06 -26.18 5.37
N TYR A 33 12.24 -25.80 4.40
CA TYR A 33 11.16 -24.85 4.65
C TYR A 33 10.20 -25.44 5.69
N VAL A 34 10.22 -24.92 6.89
CA VAL A 34 9.17 -25.16 7.88
C VAL A 34 7.94 -24.39 7.38
N ARG A 35 6.88 -25.12 7.03
CA ARG A 35 5.56 -24.56 6.73
C ARG A 35 5.08 -23.80 7.96
N GLY A 36 5.22 -22.49 7.95
CA GLY A 36 4.65 -21.59 8.94
C GLY A 36 3.11 -21.63 8.84
N SER A 37 2.50 -21.58 10.01
CA SER A 37 1.09 -21.50 10.32
C SER A 37 0.26 -20.71 9.31
N ARG A 38 -0.92 -21.26 8.99
CA ARG A 38 -1.95 -20.65 8.13
C ARG A 38 -2.23 -19.21 8.56
N PRO A 39 -2.21 -18.23 7.64
CA PRO A 39 -2.72 -16.90 7.95
C PRO A 39 -4.18 -17.01 8.34
N ALA A 40 -4.58 -16.22 9.35
CA ALA A 40 -5.96 -16.10 9.78
C ALA A 40 -6.87 -15.84 8.57
N ARG A 41 -8.03 -16.46 8.57
CA ARG A 41 -9.08 -16.32 7.56
C ARG A 41 -9.29 -14.83 7.25
N VAL A 42 -8.67 -14.37 6.17
CA VAL A 42 -9.24 -13.32 5.36
C VAL A 42 -10.60 -13.88 4.97
N THR A 43 -11.67 -13.15 5.27
CA THR A 43 -12.95 -13.43 4.64
C THR A 43 -12.64 -13.43 3.17
N LYS A 44 -12.52 -14.61 2.59
CA LYS A 44 -12.38 -14.76 1.16
C LYS A 44 -13.51 -13.90 0.59
N ILE A 45 -13.16 -12.82 -0.11
CA ILE A 45 -13.95 -12.53 -1.29
C ILE A 45 -13.82 -13.84 -2.01
N SER A 46 -14.90 -14.63 -1.97
CA SER A 46 -14.94 -15.91 -2.63
C SER A 46 -14.88 -15.59 -4.10
N ILE A 47 -13.68 -15.44 -4.62
CA ILE A 47 -13.41 -15.88 -5.96
C ILE A 47 -13.52 -17.38 -5.78
N GLU A 48 -14.73 -17.91 -5.98
CA GLU A 48 -14.88 -19.30 -6.32
C GLU A 48 -13.90 -19.49 -7.48
N GLN A 49 -12.75 -20.06 -7.18
CA GLN A 49 -11.99 -20.80 -8.16
C GLN A 49 -12.94 -21.94 -8.54
N ASN A 50 -13.84 -21.66 -9.46
CA ASN A 50 -14.34 -22.65 -10.36
C ASN A 50 -13.10 -23.09 -11.14
N ASP A 51 -12.51 -24.18 -10.66
CA ASP A 51 -11.60 -24.98 -11.47
C ASP A 51 -12.30 -25.20 -12.82
N SER A 52 -11.64 -24.71 -13.87
CA SER A 52 -11.82 -25.07 -15.26
C SER A 52 -13.25 -25.01 -15.83
N GLU A 53 -13.65 -23.83 -16.20
CA GLU A 53 -14.22 -23.54 -17.51
C GLU A 53 -13.91 -22.07 -17.73
N ILE A 54 -12.87 -21.80 -18.54
CA ILE A 54 -12.74 -20.51 -19.20
C ILE A 54 -14.01 -20.44 -20.02
N THR A 55 -15.00 -19.71 -19.52
CA THR A 55 -16.29 -19.62 -20.21
C THR A 55 -15.99 -19.07 -21.60
N PHE A 56 -16.55 -19.69 -22.65
CA PHE A 56 -16.38 -19.30 -24.05
C PHE A 56 -16.66 -17.81 -24.35
N GLU A 57 -17.14 -17.09 -23.34
CA GLU A 57 -17.45 -15.66 -23.34
C GLU A 57 -16.31 -14.77 -22.78
N ALA A 58 -15.25 -15.34 -22.20
CA ALA A 58 -14.13 -14.56 -21.68
C ALA A 58 -13.45 -13.76 -22.78
N LYS A 59 -13.27 -12.46 -22.57
CA LYS A 59 -12.66 -11.53 -23.53
C LYS A 59 -11.30 -11.06 -23.00
N PRO A 60 -10.22 -11.71 -23.41
CA PRO A 60 -8.88 -11.42 -22.86
C PRO A 60 -8.41 -10.03 -23.26
N ARG A 61 -7.75 -9.36 -22.31
CA ARG A 61 -7.10 -8.08 -22.49
C ARG A 61 -5.75 -8.06 -21.79
N LEU A 62 -4.70 -7.67 -22.48
CA LEU A 62 -3.40 -7.48 -21.82
C LEU A 62 -3.47 -6.38 -20.75
N LYS A 63 -2.86 -6.66 -19.60
CA LYS A 63 -2.74 -5.66 -18.54
C LYS A 63 -1.86 -4.49 -18.98
N THR A 64 -2.17 -3.31 -18.48
CA THR A 64 -1.41 -2.09 -18.79
C THR A 64 0.04 -2.23 -18.35
N GLY A 65 0.99 -1.88 -19.22
CA GLY A 65 2.43 -1.98 -18.94
C GLY A 65 3.09 -3.30 -19.33
N VAL A 66 2.33 -4.27 -19.86
CA VAL A 66 2.89 -5.48 -20.46
C VAL A 66 3.63 -5.13 -21.74
N GLN A 67 4.85 -5.63 -21.88
CA GLN A 67 5.71 -5.48 -23.04
C GLN A 67 5.86 -6.81 -23.77
N ILE A 68 5.94 -6.74 -25.09
CA ILE A 68 6.12 -7.90 -25.96
C ILE A 68 7.43 -7.75 -26.71
N SER A 69 8.26 -8.78 -26.69
CA SER A 69 9.52 -8.81 -27.39
C SER A 69 9.76 -10.16 -28.08
N VAL A 70 10.56 -10.17 -29.13
CA VAL A 70 11.04 -11.40 -29.79
C VAL A 70 12.49 -11.63 -29.33
N PRO A 71 12.87 -12.85 -28.93
CA PRO A 71 14.25 -13.17 -28.56
C PRO A 71 15.20 -12.91 -29.74
N ILE A 72 16.36 -12.35 -29.45
CA ILE A 72 17.37 -11.99 -30.48
C ILE A 72 17.89 -13.22 -31.23
N ALA A 73 17.91 -14.37 -30.53
CA ALA A 73 18.50 -15.62 -31.07
C ALA A 73 17.50 -16.54 -31.78
N GLU A 74 16.18 -16.33 -31.63
CA GLU A 74 15.14 -17.22 -32.17
C GLU A 74 14.04 -16.38 -32.86
N VAL A 75 14.28 -16.03 -34.11
CA VAL A 75 13.49 -15.00 -34.84
C VAL A 75 12.03 -15.37 -35.08
N GLU A 76 11.59 -16.63 -34.97
CA GLU A 76 10.23 -17.02 -35.41
C GLU A 76 9.42 -17.95 -34.51
N LYS A 77 9.97 -18.49 -33.41
CA LYS A 77 9.29 -19.56 -32.66
C LYS A 77 8.89 -19.22 -31.23
N SER A 78 9.36 -18.13 -30.68
CA SER A 78 9.03 -17.76 -29.31
C SER A 78 8.75 -16.27 -29.16
N LEU A 79 7.89 -15.93 -28.20
CA LEU A 79 7.51 -14.58 -27.87
C LEU A 79 7.73 -14.37 -26.37
N ILE A 80 8.50 -13.33 -26.00
CA ILE A 80 8.68 -12.93 -24.61
C ILE A 80 7.61 -11.89 -24.27
N ILE A 81 6.89 -12.13 -23.20
CA ILE A 81 5.90 -11.21 -22.65
C ILE A 81 6.37 -10.89 -21.24
N ALA A 82 6.60 -9.61 -20.98
CA ALA A 82 7.27 -9.18 -19.77
C ALA A 82 6.67 -7.90 -19.15
N THR A 83 6.92 -7.77 -17.86
CA THR A 83 6.77 -6.55 -17.08
C THR A 83 8.08 -6.30 -16.34
N ALA A 84 8.16 -5.26 -15.50
CA ALA A 84 9.33 -5.01 -14.67
C ALA A 84 9.67 -6.17 -13.70
N HIS A 85 8.70 -7.02 -13.36
CA HIS A 85 8.86 -8.03 -12.31
C HIS A 85 8.56 -9.47 -12.74
N ARG A 86 8.03 -9.66 -13.95
CA ARG A 86 7.61 -10.98 -14.47
C ARG A 86 7.91 -11.08 -15.95
N ALA A 87 8.36 -12.23 -16.40
CA ALA A 87 8.52 -12.54 -17.81
C ALA A 87 8.16 -14.00 -18.07
N ILE A 88 7.45 -14.25 -19.16
CA ILE A 88 7.20 -15.59 -19.68
C ILE A 88 7.60 -15.67 -21.14
N THR A 89 7.90 -16.86 -21.60
CA THR A 89 8.19 -17.14 -22.99
C THR A 89 7.13 -18.08 -23.54
N ILE A 90 6.41 -17.67 -24.56
CA ILE A 90 5.41 -18.50 -25.25
C ILE A 90 6.05 -19.07 -26.50
N HIS A 91 6.08 -20.40 -26.57
CA HIS A 91 6.69 -21.15 -27.67
C HIS A 91 5.66 -21.58 -28.74
N HIS A 92 4.98 -20.59 -29.32
CA HIS A 92 4.03 -20.86 -30.41
C HIS A 92 4.20 -19.83 -31.53
N PRO A 93 4.37 -20.25 -32.80
CA PRO A 93 4.64 -19.32 -33.92
C PRO A 93 3.51 -18.31 -34.18
N GLY A 94 2.27 -18.64 -33.82
CA GLY A 94 1.10 -17.75 -33.94
C GLY A 94 0.84 -16.86 -32.73
N ALA A 95 1.59 -16.99 -31.63
CA ALA A 95 1.31 -16.30 -30.37
C ALA A 95 1.19 -14.77 -30.51
N ARG A 96 2.03 -14.17 -31.34
CA ARG A 96 1.99 -12.71 -31.58
C ARG A 96 0.70 -12.25 -32.22
N ALA A 97 0.16 -13.00 -33.18
CA ALA A 97 -1.10 -12.68 -33.84
C ALA A 97 -2.28 -12.87 -32.89
N ILE A 98 -2.26 -13.93 -32.08
CA ILE A 98 -3.26 -14.22 -31.04
C ILE A 98 -3.30 -13.08 -30.02
N ILE A 99 -2.16 -12.72 -29.47
CA ILE A 99 -2.04 -11.70 -28.40
C ILE A 99 -2.35 -10.30 -28.92
N ALA A 100 -2.12 -10.02 -30.19
CA ALA A 100 -2.53 -8.76 -30.83
C ALA A 100 -4.05 -8.55 -30.83
N LYS A 101 -4.83 -9.62 -30.61
CA LYS A 101 -6.30 -9.59 -30.51
C LYS A 101 -6.82 -9.54 -29.06
N PHE A 102 -5.91 -9.44 -28.07
CA PHE A 102 -6.29 -9.32 -26.66
C PHE A 102 -6.64 -7.87 -26.32
N ASP A 103 -7.75 -7.40 -26.87
CA ASP A 103 -8.28 -6.03 -26.71
C ASP A 103 -9.42 -5.93 -25.68
N GLY A 104 -9.93 -7.07 -25.20
CA GLY A 104 -11.09 -7.15 -24.30
C GLY A 104 -12.44 -7.07 -25.00
N GLU A 105 -12.46 -7.16 -26.34
CA GLU A 105 -13.69 -7.17 -27.14
C GLU A 105 -13.92 -8.52 -27.85
N HIS A 106 -12.84 -9.23 -28.20
CA HIS A 106 -12.90 -10.54 -28.86
C HIS A 106 -12.80 -11.68 -27.84
N ASN A 107 -13.66 -12.69 -27.99
CA ASN A 107 -13.56 -13.93 -27.22
C ASN A 107 -12.62 -14.94 -27.92
N ALA A 108 -12.30 -16.06 -27.24
CA ALA A 108 -11.36 -17.05 -27.77
C ALA A 108 -11.77 -17.62 -29.15
N ASN A 109 -13.06 -17.85 -29.38
CA ASN A 109 -13.57 -18.35 -30.68
C ASN A 109 -13.37 -17.33 -31.81
N GLN A 110 -13.70 -16.07 -31.56
CA GLN A 110 -13.49 -14.97 -32.51
C GLN A 110 -12.03 -14.78 -32.86
N ILE A 111 -11.15 -14.85 -31.83
CA ILE A 111 -9.70 -14.77 -32.02
C ILE A 111 -9.22 -15.95 -32.87
N SER A 112 -9.69 -17.18 -32.58
CA SER A 112 -9.34 -18.39 -33.33
C SER A 112 -9.72 -18.26 -34.83
N GLU A 113 -10.93 -17.77 -35.12
CA GLU A 113 -11.42 -17.55 -36.49
C GLU A 113 -10.61 -16.48 -37.24
N GLU A 114 -10.35 -15.33 -36.59
CA GLU A 114 -9.64 -14.20 -37.22
C GLU A 114 -8.16 -14.48 -37.48
N VAL A 115 -7.51 -15.21 -36.57
CA VAL A 115 -6.07 -15.51 -36.66
C VAL A 115 -5.83 -16.84 -37.42
N HIS A 116 -6.91 -17.59 -37.74
CA HIS A 116 -6.84 -18.93 -38.34
C HIS A 116 -5.97 -19.91 -37.52
N ALA A 117 -6.07 -19.84 -36.18
CA ALA A 117 -5.37 -20.72 -35.25
C ALA A 117 -6.36 -21.70 -34.59
N PRO A 118 -5.94 -22.97 -34.29
CA PRO A 118 -6.78 -23.87 -33.50
C PRO A 118 -7.23 -23.28 -32.18
N ILE A 119 -8.48 -23.52 -31.79
CA ILE A 119 -9.03 -22.95 -30.55
C ILE A 119 -8.21 -23.36 -29.31
N GLU A 120 -7.75 -24.61 -29.26
CA GLU A 120 -6.94 -25.12 -28.13
C GLU A 120 -5.63 -24.33 -27.98
N VAL A 121 -5.08 -23.82 -29.08
CA VAL A 121 -3.86 -22.99 -29.04
C VAL A 121 -4.17 -21.61 -28.45
N VAL A 122 -5.30 -21.01 -28.83
CA VAL A 122 -5.73 -19.71 -28.29
C VAL A 122 -6.00 -19.82 -26.80
N GLU A 123 -6.71 -20.87 -26.36
CA GLU A 123 -7.01 -21.14 -24.97
C GLU A 123 -5.74 -21.37 -24.15
N ASN A 124 -4.78 -22.16 -24.66
CA ASN A 124 -3.50 -22.37 -23.98
C ASN A 124 -2.74 -21.05 -23.78
N VAL A 125 -2.68 -20.18 -24.79
CA VAL A 125 -2.05 -18.86 -24.67
C VAL A 125 -2.77 -17.99 -23.64
N ILE A 126 -4.09 -18.05 -23.55
CA ILE A 126 -4.86 -17.31 -22.53
C ILE A 126 -4.53 -17.85 -21.14
N VAL A 127 -4.50 -19.19 -20.96
CA VAL A 127 -4.18 -19.83 -19.66
C VAL A 127 -2.77 -19.48 -19.21
N GLU A 128 -1.76 -19.63 -20.07
CA GLU A 128 -0.37 -19.29 -19.73
C GLU A 128 -0.23 -17.81 -19.28
N LEU A 129 -0.97 -16.90 -19.93
CA LEU A 129 -0.97 -15.49 -19.57
C LEU A 129 -1.77 -15.19 -18.29
N LEU A 130 -2.84 -15.94 -18.02
CA LEU A 130 -3.60 -15.85 -16.77
C LEU A 130 -2.76 -16.33 -15.57
N ASP A 131 -2.09 -17.47 -15.71
CA ASP A 131 -1.21 -18.03 -14.68
C ASP A 131 -0.04 -17.10 -14.38
N ALA A 132 0.45 -16.40 -15.41
CA ALA A 132 1.47 -15.37 -15.26
C ALA A 132 0.91 -14.04 -14.76
N HIS A 133 -0.41 -13.90 -14.59
CA HIS A 133 -1.10 -12.65 -14.21
C HIS A 133 -0.85 -11.47 -15.17
N LEU A 134 -0.74 -11.73 -16.47
CA LEU A 134 -0.46 -10.74 -17.51
C LEU A 134 -1.69 -10.32 -18.32
N VAL A 135 -2.83 -10.98 -18.11
CA VAL A 135 -4.08 -10.75 -18.84
C VAL A 135 -5.26 -10.60 -17.88
N ASP A 136 -6.21 -9.77 -18.25
CA ASP A 136 -7.54 -9.68 -17.65
C ASP A 136 -8.55 -10.35 -18.58
N ILE A 137 -9.57 -11.01 -18.03
CA ILE A 137 -10.60 -11.71 -18.80
C ILE A 137 -12.01 -11.21 -18.51
N ASN A 138 -12.19 -10.46 -17.45
CA ASN A 138 -13.46 -9.93 -17.00
C ASN A 138 -13.52 -8.42 -17.18
N LYS A 139 -14.71 -7.91 -17.44
CA LYS A 139 -14.98 -6.47 -17.47
C LYS A 139 -15.93 -6.13 -16.33
N SER A 140 -15.37 -5.61 -15.25
CA SER A 140 -16.15 -5.18 -14.09
C SER A 140 -16.56 -3.71 -14.20
N LYS A 141 -17.68 -3.37 -13.58
CA LYS A 141 -18.14 -1.99 -13.45
C LYS A 141 -17.85 -1.48 -12.05
N VAL A 142 -17.50 -0.20 -11.95
CA VAL A 142 -17.33 0.46 -10.65
C VAL A 142 -18.63 0.39 -9.87
N ARG A 143 -18.52 -0.11 -8.64
CA ARG A 143 -19.64 -0.12 -7.68
C ARG A 143 -19.48 1.06 -6.74
N LEU A 144 -20.47 1.95 -6.73
CA LEU A 144 -20.51 3.08 -5.82
C LEU A 144 -21.46 2.76 -4.65
N HIS A 145 -20.99 3.05 -3.44
CA HIS A 145 -21.84 2.87 -2.27
C HIS A 145 -22.93 3.94 -2.23
N ASN A 146 -24.21 3.55 -2.16
CA ASN A 146 -25.38 4.44 -2.17
C ASN A 146 -25.41 5.46 -1.01
N ARG A 147 -24.48 5.35 -0.06
CA ARG A 147 -24.37 6.24 1.12
C ARG A 147 -23.53 7.47 0.87
N PHE A 148 -22.83 7.52 -0.24
CA PHE A 148 -21.89 8.56 -0.56
C PHE A 148 -22.52 9.59 -1.50
N GLN A 149 -22.24 10.85 -1.27
CA GLN A 149 -22.75 11.95 -2.08
C GLN A 149 -21.61 12.54 -2.91
N SER A 150 -21.69 12.34 -4.22
CA SER A 150 -21.00 13.18 -5.20
C SER A 150 -21.90 13.27 -6.42
N HIS A 151 -22.09 14.47 -6.92
CA HIS A 151 -22.89 14.69 -8.13
C HIS A 151 -22.34 13.93 -9.34
N ILE A 152 -21.02 13.80 -9.45
CA ILE A 152 -20.36 13.08 -10.54
C ILE A 152 -20.68 11.58 -10.45
N ALA A 153 -20.48 11.02 -9.27
CA ALA A 153 -20.62 9.57 -9.07
C ALA A 153 -22.09 9.12 -9.09
N GLN A 154 -23.01 9.94 -8.57
CA GLN A 154 -24.44 9.65 -8.64
C GLN A 154 -24.96 9.64 -10.07
N ARG A 155 -24.55 10.59 -10.90
CA ARG A 155 -24.89 10.59 -12.32
C ARG A 155 -24.31 9.39 -13.05
N ALA A 156 -23.03 9.08 -12.83
CA ALA A 156 -22.36 7.93 -13.41
C ALA A 156 -23.03 6.60 -13.06
N ALA A 157 -23.58 6.48 -11.82
CA ALA A 157 -24.27 5.27 -11.37
C ALA A 157 -25.72 5.12 -11.93
N GLN A 158 -26.35 6.23 -12.34
CA GLN A 158 -27.73 6.26 -12.81
C GLN A 158 -27.88 6.11 -14.33
N THR A 159 -26.79 6.22 -15.07
CA THR A 159 -26.84 6.19 -16.55
C THR A 159 -26.71 4.74 -17.05
N GLU A 160 -27.69 4.24 -17.79
CA GLU A 160 -27.65 2.90 -18.40
C GLU A 160 -26.54 2.80 -19.45
N ASP A 161 -26.28 3.85 -20.20
CA ASP A 161 -25.15 3.97 -21.13
C ASP A 161 -24.01 4.80 -20.52
N GLN A 162 -23.24 4.17 -19.64
CA GLN A 162 -22.12 4.81 -18.95
C GLN A 162 -21.01 5.30 -19.88
N SER A 163 -20.90 4.75 -21.10
CA SER A 163 -19.83 5.09 -22.05
C SER A 163 -19.92 6.50 -22.60
N ASN A 164 -21.12 7.06 -22.66
CA ASN A 164 -21.41 8.36 -23.25
C ASN A 164 -21.55 9.50 -22.21
N ASP A 165 -21.64 9.19 -20.91
CA ASP A 165 -21.73 10.19 -19.87
C ASP A 165 -20.36 10.85 -19.60
N ALA A 166 -20.29 12.17 -19.72
CA ALA A 166 -19.09 12.95 -19.45
C ALA A 166 -18.60 12.76 -17.99
N SER A 167 -19.53 12.58 -17.04
CA SER A 167 -19.21 12.36 -15.64
C SER A 167 -18.56 11.00 -15.39
N TYR A 168 -19.01 9.98 -16.10
CA TYR A 168 -18.41 8.64 -16.02
C TYR A 168 -17.02 8.61 -16.65
N ARG A 169 -16.84 9.25 -17.80
CA ARG A 169 -15.51 9.39 -18.42
C ARG A 169 -14.53 10.13 -17.53
N GLN A 170 -14.98 11.18 -16.84
CA GLN A 170 -14.15 11.91 -15.89
C GLN A 170 -13.76 11.03 -14.70
N LEU A 171 -14.68 10.23 -14.17
CA LEU A 171 -14.39 9.26 -13.11
C LEU A 171 -13.39 8.21 -13.59
N GLN A 172 -13.60 7.64 -14.77
CA GLN A 172 -12.68 6.67 -15.35
C GLN A 172 -11.26 7.24 -15.49
N GLN A 173 -11.11 8.47 -15.99
CA GLN A 173 -9.80 9.12 -16.10
C GLN A 173 -9.12 9.28 -14.75
N ARG A 174 -9.86 9.64 -13.70
CA ARG A 174 -9.33 9.74 -12.33
C ARG A 174 -8.92 8.39 -11.76
N MET A 175 -9.57 7.30 -12.18
CA MET A 175 -9.28 5.94 -11.71
C MET A 175 -8.05 5.31 -12.37
N ILE A 176 -7.61 5.79 -13.54
CA ILE A 176 -6.55 5.14 -14.34
C ILE A 176 -5.27 4.92 -13.52
N SER A 177 -4.84 5.89 -12.72
CA SER A 177 -3.64 5.77 -11.90
C SER A 177 -3.78 4.66 -10.85
N GLU A 178 -4.91 4.58 -10.18
CA GLU A 178 -5.17 3.57 -9.15
C GLU A 178 -5.37 2.17 -9.76
N LEU A 179 -6.07 2.08 -10.89
CA LEU A 179 -6.23 0.83 -11.62
C LEU A 179 -4.89 0.28 -12.12
N SER A 180 -3.93 1.16 -12.44
CA SER A 180 -2.58 0.72 -12.82
C SER A 180 -1.84 0.00 -11.70
N GLN A 181 -2.23 0.18 -10.46
CA GLN A 181 -1.71 -0.53 -9.29
C GLN A 181 -2.57 -1.77 -8.97
N THR A 182 -3.89 -1.61 -8.84
CA THR A 182 -4.79 -2.69 -8.40
C THR A 182 -4.84 -3.86 -9.37
N THR A 183 -4.66 -3.62 -10.67
CA THR A 183 -4.60 -4.68 -11.69
C THR A 183 -3.48 -5.69 -11.45
N TRP A 184 -2.41 -5.31 -10.75
CA TRP A 184 -1.25 -6.16 -10.46
C TRP A 184 -1.37 -6.98 -9.18
N VAL A 185 -2.44 -6.80 -8.42
CA VAL A 185 -2.70 -7.65 -7.24
C VAL A 185 -3.00 -9.07 -7.70
N ASN A 186 -2.42 -10.05 -7.00
CA ASN A 186 -2.58 -11.46 -7.36
C ASN A 186 -4.06 -11.88 -7.33
N GLY A 187 -4.49 -12.59 -8.38
CA GLY A 187 -5.87 -13.06 -8.53
C GLY A 187 -6.82 -12.04 -9.17
N VAL A 188 -6.36 -10.83 -9.48
CA VAL A 188 -7.15 -9.81 -10.18
C VAL A 188 -7.14 -10.11 -11.68
N VAL A 189 -8.35 -10.20 -12.26
CA VAL A 189 -8.58 -10.50 -13.68
C VAL A 189 -9.61 -9.57 -14.33
N ASP A 190 -9.97 -8.48 -13.64
CA ASP A 190 -10.96 -7.49 -14.05
C ASP A 190 -10.37 -6.08 -14.23
N GLY A 191 -9.06 -5.97 -14.32
CA GLY A 191 -8.35 -4.69 -14.37
C GLY A 191 -8.29 -3.97 -13.03
N GLY A 192 -8.62 -4.63 -11.92
CA GLY A 192 -8.56 -4.07 -10.56
C GLY A 192 -9.77 -3.22 -10.16
N VAL A 193 -10.84 -3.23 -10.92
CA VAL A 193 -12.02 -2.39 -10.70
C VAL A 193 -12.78 -2.79 -9.44
N GLU A 194 -12.94 -4.08 -9.17
CA GLU A 194 -13.61 -4.56 -7.95
C GLU A 194 -12.81 -4.23 -6.70
N LEU A 195 -11.49 -4.42 -6.73
CA LEU A 195 -10.60 -4.06 -5.65
C LEU A 195 -10.66 -2.56 -5.34
N LEU A 196 -10.54 -1.74 -6.38
CA LEU A 196 -10.63 -0.29 -6.22
C LEU A 196 -12.00 0.14 -5.65
N SER A 197 -13.08 -0.51 -6.10
CA SER A 197 -14.42 -0.25 -5.56
C SER A 197 -14.54 -0.67 -4.09
N ALA A 198 -13.91 -1.79 -3.69
CA ALA A 198 -13.93 -2.30 -2.32
C ALA A 198 -13.21 -1.39 -1.31
N ARG A 199 -12.23 -0.58 -1.75
CA ARG A 199 -11.53 0.39 -0.89
C ARG A 199 -12.50 1.35 -0.18
N GLN A 200 -13.69 1.63 -0.75
CA GLN A 200 -14.71 2.48 -0.14
C GLN A 200 -15.28 1.91 1.16
N SER A 201 -15.24 0.59 1.33
CA SER A 201 -15.78 -0.10 2.52
C SER A 201 -14.79 -0.13 3.69
N PHE A 202 -13.50 0.17 3.45
CA PHE A 202 -12.49 0.12 4.48
C PHE A 202 -12.47 1.41 5.29
N GLY A 203 -12.50 1.29 6.63
CA GLY A 203 -12.47 2.44 7.52
C GLY A 203 -11.06 2.78 7.98
N VAL A 204 -10.69 4.05 7.89
CA VAL A 204 -9.45 4.57 8.44
C VAL A 204 -9.73 5.73 9.38
N GLU A 205 -9.18 5.66 10.59
CA GLU A 205 -9.25 6.76 11.56
C GLU A 205 -7.83 7.24 11.88
N ILE A 206 -7.59 8.54 11.68
CA ILE A 206 -6.28 9.16 11.85
C ILE A 206 -6.23 9.89 13.19
N TYR A 207 -5.31 9.47 14.05
CA TYR A 207 -4.95 10.15 15.29
C TYR A 207 -3.73 11.03 15.02
N GLY A 208 -3.91 12.32 15.09
CA GLY A 208 -2.92 13.34 14.75
C GLY A 208 -3.49 14.36 13.77
N SER A 209 -2.84 15.51 13.69
CA SER A 209 -3.31 16.63 12.88
C SER A 209 -2.15 17.52 12.41
N ASN A 210 -0.99 16.89 12.20
CA ASN A 210 0.18 17.54 11.62
C ASN A 210 0.19 17.40 10.08
N ARG A 211 1.20 17.96 9.43
CA ARG A 211 1.37 17.89 7.96
C ARG A 211 1.34 16.46 7.42
N VAL A 212 1.94 15.51 8.12
CA VAL A 212 1.97 14.11 7.69
C VAL A 212 0.56 13.51 7.72
N ALA A 213 -0.21 13.78 8.77
CA ALA A 213 -1.61 13.36 8.87
C ALA A 213 -2.47 13.93 7.73
N THR A 214 -2.25 15.22 7.39
CA THR A 214 -2.90 15.89 6.25
C THR A 214 -2.59 15.18 4.93
N LEU A 215 -1.31 14.85 4.69
CA LEU A 215 -0.87 14.18 3.47
C LEU A 215 -1.42 12.76 3.35
N ILE A 216 -1.42 11.99 4.45
CA ILE A 216 -2.00 10.63 4.48
C ILE A 216 -3.51 10.69 4.21
N TYR A 217 -4.22 11.61 4.88
CA TYR A 217 -5.66 11.80 4.67
C TYR A 217 -6.00 12.05 3.21
N ASN A 218 -5.29 13.00 2.59
CA ASN A 218 -5.46 13.31 1.16
C ASN A 218 -5.10 12.12 0.27
N GLY A 219 -3.96 11.45 0.52
CA GLY A 219 -3.52 10.29 -0.25
C GLY A 219 -4.53 9.15 -0.24
N LEU A 220 -5.06 8.79 0.93
CA LEU A 220 -6.06 7.75 1.06
C LEU A 220 -7.37 8.08 0.33
N LEU A 221 -7.86 9.31 0.46
CA LEU A 221 -9.07 9.75 -0.24
C LEU A 221 -8.89 9.76 -1.76
N ALA A 222 -7.76 10.28 -2.23
CA ALA A 222 -7.43 10.29 -3.65
C ALA A 222 -7.29 8.88 -4.23
N SER A 223 -6.87 7.92 -3.41
CA SER A 223 -6.73 6.50 -3.79
C SER A 223 -8.01 5.66 -3.57
N GLY A 224 -9.13 6.30 -3.24
CA GLY A 224 -10.44 5.63 -3.15
C GLY A 224 -10.84 5.11 -1.77
N VAL A 225 -10.02 5.32 -0.72
CA VAL A 225 -10.36 4.97 0.67
C VAL A 225 -11.19 6.08 1.30
N THR A 226 -12.44 6.19 0.85
CA THR A 226 -13.31 7.34 1.15
C THR A 226 -13.85 7.38 2.58
N ASN A 227 -13.82 6.26 3.31
CA ASN A 227 -14.22 6.21 4.71
C ASN A 227 -13.01 6.51 5.63
N THR A 228 -12.23 7.55 5.27
CA THR A 228 -11.12 8.06 6.07
C THR A 228 -11.57 9.29 6.83
N ARG A 229 -11.24 9.35 8.14
CA ARG A 229 -11.62 10.47 9.01
C ARG A 229 -10.53 10.78 10.04
N PHE A 230 -10.52 11.98 10.56
CA PHE A 230 -9.74 12.31 11.75
C PHE A 230 -10.46 11.86 13.02
N SER A 231 -9.70 11.34 14.00
CA SER A 231 -10.26 10.94 15.28
C SER A 231 -10.77 12.17 16.06
N ILE A 232 -11.97 12.05 16.61
CA ILE A 232 -12.58 13.11 17.45
C ILE A 232 -11.83 13.31 18.77
N THR A 233 -11.03 12.33 19.21
CA THR A 233 -10.20 12.42 20.42
C THR A 233 -8.88 13.15 20.17
N SER A 234 -8.54 13.43 18.94
CA SER A 234 -7.37 14.24 18.61
C SER A 234 -7.53 15.65 19.22
N ARG A 235 -6.53 16.12 19.97
CA ARG A 235 -6.57 17.44 20.62
C ARG A 235 -6.84 18.61 19.67
N ARG A 236 -6.63 18.39 18.36
CA ARG A 236 -6.80 19.41 17.32
C ARG A 236 -8.14 19.39 16.60
N VAL A 237 -9.12 18.56 16.98
CA VAL A 237 -10.45 18.59 16.34
C VAL A 237 -11.10 19.97 16.40
N GLN A 238 -10.75 20.76 17.41
CA GLN A 238 -11.24 22.14 17.60
C GLN A 238 -10.20 23.22 17.26
N SER A 239 -8.99 22.84 16.81
CA SER A 239 -7.95 23.82 16.57
C SER A 239 -8.11 24.52 15.21
N ALA A 240 -7.72 25.78 15.17
CA ALA A 240 -7.58 26.53 13.95
C ALA A 240 -6.31 26.10 13.18
N ILE A 241 -6.37 26.22 11.86
CA ILE A 241 -5.21 26.06 10.98
C ILE A 241 -4.20 27.16 11.29
N GLY A 242 -2.97 26.78 11.59
CA GLY A 242 -1.84 27.66 11.88
C GLY A 242 -0.76 27.60 10.79
N ASP A 243 0.31 28.39 10.98
CA ASP A 243 1.43 28.45 10.02
C ASP A 243 2.11 27.10 9.83
N SER A 244 2.21 26.27 10.90
CA SER A 244 2.78 24.93 10.82
C SER A 244 2.01 23.96 9.94
N ASP A 245 0.72 24.20 9.73
CA ASP A 245 -0.13 23.34 8.88
C ASP A 245 0.03 23.66 7.39
N LEU A 246 0.58 24.83 7.07
CA LEU A 246 0.81 25.28 5.70
C LEU A 246 2.09 24.67 5.12
N GLY A 247 2.25 24.77 3.82
CA GLY A 247 3.50 24.38 3.13
C GLY A 247 3.49 22.98 2.49
N THR A 248 2.39 22.23 2.60
CA THR A 248 2.21 20.95 1.87
C THR A 248 1.41 21.11 0.57
N GLY A 249 0.94 22.32 0.26
CA GLY A 249 0.10 22.57 -0.92
C GLY A 249 -1.37 22.17 -0.78
N ILE A 250 -1.74 21.47 0.30
CA ILE A 250 -3.10 21.04 0.59
C ILE A 250 -3.87 22.20 1.25
N LEU A 251 -3.36 22.69 2.37
CA LEU A 251 -3.88 23.87 3.04
C LEU A 251 -3.16 25.11 2.51
N ARG A 252 -3.91 26.17 2.29
CA ARG A 252 -3.45 27.44 1.72
C ARG A 252 -3.49 28.54 2.78
N THR A 253 -2.79 29.63 2.53
CA THR A 253 -2.84 30.82 3.40
C THR A 253 -4.25 31.36 3.62
N THR A 254 -5.15 31.16 2.65
CA THR A 254 -6.57 31.50 2.77
C THR A 254 -7.33 30.66 3.78
N ASP A 255 -6.78 29.52 4.17
CA ASP A 255 -7.39 28.59 5.13
C ASP A 255 -6.96 28.91 6.57
N TYR A 256 -5.99 29.83 6.76
CA TYR A 256 -5.48 30.23 8.07
C TYR A 256 -6.63 30.67 9.01
N GLY A 257 -6.62 30.15 10.22
CA GLY A 257 -7.64 30.46 11.22
C GLY A 257 -8.94 29.66 11.08
N LEU A 258 -9.17 28.94 9.99
CA LEU A 258 -10.33 28.06 9.85
C LEU A 258 -10.17 26.80 10.73
N ASN A 259 -11.30 26.18 11.09
CA ASN A 259 -11.25 24.90 11.80
C ASN A 259 -10.60 23.81 10.92
N TYR A 260 -9.55 23.19 11.43
CA TYR A 260 -8.72 22.23 10.69
C TYR A 260 -9.54 21.05 10.14
N VAL A 261 -10.29 20.36 11.00
CA VAL A 261 -11.04 19.16 10.56
C VAL A 261 -12.16 19.53 9.61
N ALA A 262 -12.90 20.60 9.90
CA ALA A 262 -13.99 21.05 9.03
C ALA A 262 -13.47 21.41 7.63
N ARG A 263 -12.32 22.10 7.55
CA ARG A 263 -11.71 22.47 6.27
C ARG A 263 -11.19 21.27 5.51
N MET A 264 -10.54 20.32 6.19
CA MET A 264 -10.08 19.08 5.58
C MET A 264 -11.24 18.25 5.02
N GLU A 265 -12.36 18.16 5.75
CA GLU A 265 -13.56 17.47 5.26
C GLU A 265 -14.23 18.18 4.07
N GLU A 266 -14.15 19.51 4.00
CA GLU A 266 -14.62 20.28 2.85
C GLU A 266 -13.76 19.99 1.62
N LEU A 267 -12.45 20.09 1.74
CA LEU A 267 -11.49 19.81 0.69
C LEU A 267 -11.54 18.33 0.23
N ALA A 268 -11.84 17.41 1.13
CA ALA A 268 -12.00 15.99 0.82
C ALA A 268 -13.02 15.72 -0.29
N ARG A 269 -14.07 16.56 -0.41
CA ARG A 269 -15.07 16.43 -1.47
C ARG A 269 -14.50 16.72 -2.86
N GLU A 270 -13.44 17.52 -2.93
CA GLU A 270 -12.76 17.85 -4.18
C GLU A 270 -11.73 16.80 -4.58
N TRP A 271 -11.02 16.22 -3.60
CA TRP A 271 -9.89 15.30 -3.85
C TRP A 271 -10.29 13.85 -3.91
N SER A 272 -11.34 13.48 -3.19
CA SER A 272 -11.72 12.08 -3.11
C SER A 272 -11.99 11.49 -4.49
N LEU A 273 -11.41 10.32 -4.74
CA LEU A 273 -11.66 9.58 -5.99
C LEU A 273 -13.14 9.22 -6.12
N PHE A 274 -13.70 8.72 -5.02
CA PHE A 274 -15.12 8.41 -4.90
C PHE A 274 -15.83 9.37 -3.91
N PRO A 275 -17.16 9.38 -3.90
CA PRO A 275 -17.91 10.19 -2.95
C PRO A 275 -17.57 9.86 -1.50
N THR A 276 -17.40 10.88 -0.68
CA THR A 276 -17.23 10.73 0.77
C THR A 276 -18.58 10.53 1.46
N PRO A 277 -18.63 9.85 2.63
CA PRO A 277 -19.86 9.69 3.41
C PRO A 277 -20.48 11.03 3.77
N SER A 278 -21.79 11.17 3.63
CA SER A 278 -22.50 12.38 4.04
C SER A 278 -22.80 12.36 5.54
N LYS A 279 -22.53 13.47 6.23
CA LYS A 279 -22.90 13.64 7.65
C LYS A 279 -24.41 13.67 7.90
N ASN A 280 -25.21 13.93 6.87
CA ASN A 280 -26.65 14.16 6.99
C ASN A 280 -27.51 12.91 6.80
N VAL A 281 -26.91 11.74 6.61
CA VAL A 281 -27.67 10.48 6.59
C VAL A 281 -28.09 10.14 8.02
N LYS A 282 -29.27 10.57 8.39
CA LYS A 282 -30.00 10.10 9.60
C LYS A 282 -30.38 8.61 9.39
N GLY A 283 -29.46 7.73 9.50
CA GLY A 283 -29.68 6.30 9.39
C GLY A 283 -28.46 5.62 9.93
N SER A 284 -28.59 5.13 11.12
CA SER A 284 -27.64 4.29 11.88
C SER A 284 -26.18 4.43 11.45
N ILE A 285 -25.44 5.20 12.23
CA ILE A 285 -23.96 5.17 12.25
C ILE A 285 -23.45 3.73 12.32
N GLU A 286 -24.18 2.83 12.94
CA GLU A 286 -23.90 1.38 13.02
C GLU A 286 -23.79 0.69 11.66
N ALA A 287 -24.54 1.12 10.67
CA ALA A 287 -24.45 0.57 9.31
C ALA A 287 -23.22 1.07 8.52
N LEU A 288 -22.45 2.00 9.09
CA LEU A 288 -21.18 2.54 8.54
C LEU A 288 -19.94 1.99 9.25
N ILE A 289 -20.11 1.08 10.23
CA ILE A 289 -18.96 0.41 10.84
C ILE A 289 -18.43 -0.57 9.79
N PRO A 290 -17.29 -0.26 9.16
CA PRO A 290 -16.71 -1.17 8.18
C PRO A 290 -16.31 -2.46 8.91
N GLU A 291 -16.39 -3.58 8.21
CA GLU A 291 -15.98 -4.90 8.72
C GLU A 291 -14.51 -4.91 9.18
N ARG A 292 -13.71 -3.98 8.67
CA ARG A 292 -12.32 -3.77 9.02
C ARG A 292 -12.01 -2.29 9.19
N ASN A 293 -11.37 -1.96 10.29
CA ASN A 293 -10.93 -0.60 10.62
C ASN A 293 -9.44 -0.58 10.94
N LEU A 294 -8.75 0.43 10.45
CA LEU A 294 -7.37 0.71 10.80
C LEU A 294 -7.29 2.05 11.53
N ARG A 295 -6.47 2.11 12.58
CA ARG A 295 -6.11 3.35 13.26
C ARG A 295 -4.70 3.77 12.84
N ILE A 296 -4.53 4.97 12.31
CA ILE A 296 -3.21 5.52 11.98
C ILE A 296 -2.85 6.53 13.06
N VAL A 297 -1.78 6.27 13.78
CA VAL A 297 -1.27 7.13 14.85
C VAL A 297 -0.08 7.91 14.32
N VAL A 298 -0.26 9.22 14.11
CA VAL A 298 0.72 10.09 13.45
C VAL A 298 1.43 10.98 14.46
N GLY A 299 2.76 10.95 14.46
CA GLY A 299 3.60 11.74 15.35
C GLY A 299 3.65 11.20 16.78
N GLN A 300 3.80 12.08 17.74
CA GLN A 300 3.82 11.73 19.17
C GLN A 300 2.40 11.51 19.70
N TYR A 301 2.23 10.57 20.59
CA TYR A 301 0.95 10.18 21.16
C TYR A 301 1.07 9.74 22.63
N PRO A 302 -0.02 9.87 23.41
CA PRO A 302 -0.06 9.38 24.78
C PRO A 302 0.00 7.85 24.85
N SER A 303 0.69 7.29 25.83
CA SER A 303 0.75 5.84 26.08
C SER A 303 -0.63 5.23 26.31
N GLU A 304 -1.53 5.99 26.96
CA GLU A 304 -2.92 5.57 27.21
C GLU A 304 -3.70 5.26 25.96
N LEU A 305 -3.43 5.99 24.87
CA LEU A 305 -4.05 5.69 23.56
C LEU A 305 -3.63 4.32 23.05
N ILE A 306 -2.35 3.98 23.18
CA ILE A 306 -1.84 2.68 22.71
C ILE A 306 -2.42 1.54 23.52
N ASP A 307 -2.43 1.72 24.86
CA ASP A 307 -3.03 0.75 25.76
C ASP A 307 -4.52 0.54 25.46
N GLN A 308 -5.23 1.60 25.08
CA GLN A 308 -6.62 1.51 24.66
C GLN A 308 -6.74 0.74 23.32
N LEU A 309 -5.95 1.08 22.30
CA LEU A 309 -5.98 0.40 21.01
C LEU A 309 -5.64 -1.10 21.15
N MET A 310 -4.71 -1.44 22.03
CA MET A 310 -4.38 -2.83 22.33
C MET A 310 -5.51 -3.56 23.05
N ARG A 311 -6.12 -2.95 24.07
CA ARG A 311 -7.27 -3.55 24.81
C ARG A 311 -8.51 -3.73 23.94
N ASP A 312 -8.75 -2.77 23.04
CA ASP A 312 -9.91 -2.80 22.14
C ASP A 312 -9.64 -3.65 20.89
N GLU A 313 -8.52 -4.37 20.84
CA GLU A 313 -8.08 -5.23 19.73
C GLU A 313 -8.09 -4.52 18.35
N MET A 314 -7.79 -3.20 18.33
CA MET A 314 -7.82 -2.39 17.13
C MET A 314 -6.51 -2.47 16.37
N ASP A 315 -6.57 -2.85 15.08
CA ASP A 315 -5.41 -2.75 14.20
C ASP A 315 -4.94 -1.30 14.11
N HIS A 316 -3.64 -1.06 14.31
CA HIS A 316 -3.09 0.30 14.31
C HIS A 316 -1.70 0.39 13.68
N PHE A 317 -1.42 1.55 13.10
CA PHE A 317 -0.20 1.82 12.35
C PHE A 317 0.45 3.11 12.84
N PHE A 318 1.69 3.02 13.27
CA PHE A 318 2.47 4.17 13.74
C PHE A 318 3.20 4.84 12.59
N VAL A 319 3.09 6.16 12.48
CA VAL A 319 3.67 6.92 11.36
C VAL A 319 4.25 8.25 11.83
N GLY A 320 5.45 8.59 11.36
CA GLY A 320 6.02 9.91 11.52
C GLY A 320 6.48 10.25 12.94
N GLN A 321 6.84 9.25 13.74
CA GLN A 321 7.52 9.47 15.00
C GLN A 321 8.93 9.96 14.74
N ILE A 322 9.41 10.87 15.61
CA ILE A 322 10.75 11.45 15.50
C ILE A 322 11.61 10.86 16.62
N VAL A 323 12.70 10.22 16.24
CA VAL A 323 13.68 9.66 17.17
C VAL A 323 15.08 9.98 16.69
N GLY A 324 15.84 10.75 17.47
CA GLY A 324 17.25 10.99 17.21
C GLY A 324 17.59 11.62 15.86
N GLY A 325 16.73 12.49 15.30
CA GLY A 325 16.95 13.10 13.99
C GLY A 325 16.52 12.22 12.80
N ALA A 326 15.74 11.19 13.06
CA ALA A 326 15.14 10.34 12.06
C ALA A 326 13.61 10.27 12.22
N ALA A 327 12.90 9.99 11.15
CA ALA A 327 11.48 9.69 11.17
C ALA A 327 11.26 8.19 11.08
N LEU A 328 10.24 7.68 11.77
CA LEU A 328 9.86 6.28 11.78
C LEU A 328 8.51 6.09 11.10
N CYS A 329 8.40 5.03 10.28
CA CYS A 329 7.15 4.56 9.72
C CYS A 329 7.00 3.07 10.07
N GLY A 330 5.93 2.70 10.74
CA GLY A 330 5.73 1.37 11.33
C GLY A 330 5.95 1.36 12.84
N PRO A 331 5.61 0.23 13.48
CA PRO A 331 5.01 -0.94 12.88
C PRO A 331 3.50 -0.79 12.62
N LEU A 332 2.96 -1.63 11.72
CA LEU A 332 1.55 -1.96 11.70
C LEU A 332 1.35 -3.10 12.70
N VAL A 333 0.52 -2.83 13.69
CA VAL A 333 0.24 -3.76 14.80
C VAL A 333 -1.13 -4.38 14.62
N VAL A 334 -1.17 -5.71 14.65
CA VAL A 334 -2.40 -6.50 14.79
C VAL A 334 -2.35 -7.08 16.20
N PRO A 335 -3.16 -6.58 17.15
CA PRO A 335 -3.13 -7.01 18.55
C PRO A 335 -3.18 -8.54 18.68
N ALA A 336 -2.53 -9.08 19.67
CA ALA A 336 -2.35 -10.52 19.94
C ALA A 336 -1.61 -11.32 18.84
N LYS A 337 -1.39 -10.78 17.62
CA LYS A 337 -0.79 -11.51 16.49
C LYS A 337 0.61 -11.05 16.13
N THR A 338 0.89 -9.76 16.27
CA THR A 338 2.16 -9.16 15.86
C THR A 338 2.90 -8.54 17.04
N PRO A 339 4.20 -8.23 16.92
CA PRO A 339 4.87 -7.41 17.92
C PRO A 339 4.18 -6.05 18.03
N CYS A 340 3.91 -5.63 19.26
CA CYS A 340 3.40 -4.30 19.55
C CYS A 340 4.58 -3.29 19.70
N LYS A 341 4.27 -2.01 19.91
CA LYS A 341 5.31 -1.00 20.09
C LYS A 341 6.23 -1.30 21.26
N SER A 342 5.69 -1.71 22.41
CA SER A 342 6.49 -2.06 23.57
C SER A 342 7.45 -3.23 23.31
N CYS A 343 7.10 -4.18 22.45
CA CYS A 343 8.03 -5.22 22.01
C CYS A 343 9.27 -4.64 21.32
N LEU A 344 9.05 -3.61 20.49
CA LEU A 344 10.13 -2.93 19.78
C LEU A 344 11.02 -2.16 20.76
N GLU A 345 10.41 -1.38 21.66
CA GLU A 345 11.12 -0.57 22.66
C GLU A 345 11.98 -1.43 23.57
N ILE A 346 11.42 -2.50 24.13
CA ILE A 346 12.17 -3.45 24.96
C ILE A 346 13.34 -4.05 24.17
N GLY A 347 13.09 -4.50 22.93
CA GLY A 347 14.13 -5.09 22.08
C GLY A 347 15.25 -4.12 21.71
N VAL A 348 14.93 -2.84 21.51
CA VAL A 348 15.92 -1.77 21.26
C VAL A 348 16.73 -1.48 22.55
N ASN A 349 16.04 -1.31 23.67
CA ASN A 349 16.67 -1.03 24.95
C ASN A 349 17.64 -2.14 25.38
N GLU A 350 17.23 -3.42 25.24
CA GLU A 350 18.11 -4.56 25.51
C GLU A 350 19.33 -4.62 24.57
N ARG A 351 19.15 -4.27 23.29
CA ARG A 351 20.26 -4.28 22.32
C ARG A 351 21.33 -3.23 22.64
N TYR A 352 20.91 -2.06 23.07
CA TYR A 352 21.80 -0.92 23.31
C TYR A 352 22.16 -0.72 24.77
N GLY A 353 21.56 -1.45 25.71
CA GLY A 353 21.87 -1.43 27.12
C GLY A 353 21.40 -0.19 27.87
N PHE A 354 20.30 0.44 27.44
CA PHE A 354 19.67 1.51 28.21
C PHE A 354 18.26 1.13 28.66
N GLU A 355 17.83 1.71 29.78
CA GLU A 355 16.54 1.39 30.37
C GLU A 355 15.43 2.23 29.78
N ASP A 356 15.60 3.55 29.60
CA ASP A 356 14.65 4.45 28.97
C ASP A 356 15.35 5.64 28.33
N LEU A 357 14.99 5.99 27.10
CA LEU A 357 15.44 7.22 26.46
C LEU A 357 14.33 8.27 26.53
N GLU A 358 14.47 9.21 27.47
CA GLU A 358 13.59 10.37 27.46
C GLU A 358 14.11 11.45 26.49
N PRO A 359 13.24 11.99 25.62
CA PRO A 359 13.64 13.10 24.77
C PRO A 359 13.89 14.35 25.60
N VAL A 360 15.14 14.83 25.63
CA VAL A 360 15.54 16.02 26.37
C VAL A 360 14.90 17.31 25.85
N ASN A 361 14.54 17.34 24.57
CA ASN A 361 13.84 18.45 23.91
C ASN A 361 12.75 17.91 22.97
N SER A 362 11.51 18.06 23.38
CA SER A 362 10.32 17.63 22.59
C SER A 362 9.75 18.72 21.67
N HIS A 363 10.53 19.75 21.35
CA HIS A 363 10.02 20.90 20.61
C HIS A 363 9.83 20.70 19.11
N PHE A 364 10.21 19.56 18.55
CA PHE A 364 10.03 19.27 17.13
C PHE A 364 9.00 18.16 16.94
N ASP A 365 7.73 18.56 16.91
CA ASP A 365 6.62 17.65 16.65
C ASP A 365 6.38 17.43 15.13
N GLU A 366 7.14 18.11 14.27
CA GLU A 366 6.92 18.09 12.82
C GLU A 366 8.16 17.71 12.04
N LEU A 367 7.96 16.86 11.04
CA LEU A 367 8.99 16.45 10.11
C LEU A 367 9.33 17.56 9.11
N PRO A 368 10.57 17.62 8.60
CA PRO A 368 10.89 18.40 7.42
C PRO A 368 9.92 18.06 6.28
N VAL A 369 9.53 19.05 5.48
CA VAL A 369 8.49 18.88 4.44
C VAL A 369 8.81 17.71 3.50
N SER A 370 10.06 17.62 3.02
CA SER A 370 10.48 16.54 2.10
C SER A 370 10.37 15.15 2.73
N VAL A 371 10.76 15.00 4.00
CA VAL A 371 10.65 13.74 4.74
C VAL A 371 9.17 13.43 5.03
N GLY A 372 8.38 14.45 5.37
CA GLY A 372 6.94 14.31 5.56
C GLY A 372 6.22 13.73 4.34
N TYR A 373 6.56 14.19 3.13
CA TYR A 373 6.03 13.61 1.87
C TYR A 373 6.41 12.15 1.68
N GLN A 374 7.68 11.80 1.92
CA GLN A 374 8.15 10.40 1.79
C GLN A 374 7.43 9.49 2.77
N VAL A 375 7.39 9.87 4.04
CA VAL A 375 6.73 9.10 5.11
C VAL A 375 5.25 8.92 4.81
N ALA A 376 4.56 10.01 4.43
CA ALA A 376 3.13 9.97 4.12
C ALA A 376 2.83 9.11 2.88
N GLY A 377 3.65 9.21 1.83
CA GLY A 377 3.51 8.40 0.62
C GLY A 377 3.67 6.91 0.91
N ILE A 378 4.71 6.53 1.64
CA ILE A 378 4.96 5.13 2.01
C ILE A 378 3.87 4.61 2.97
N ALA A 379 3.45 5.43 3.95
CA ALA A 379 2.36 5.04 4.85
C ALA A 379 1.05 4.82 4.09
N THR A 380 0.71 5.70 3.15
CA THR A 380 -0.47 5.52 2.28
C THR A 380 -0.37 4.23 1.48
N GLN A 381 0.77 3.96 0.85
CA GLN A 381 0.99 2.72 0.09
C GLN A 381 0.89 1.48 0.96
N ALA A 382 1.43 1.50 2.19
CA ALA A 382 1.35 0.40 3.15
C ALA A 382 -0.11 0.08 3.55
N VAL A 383 -0.93 1.13 3.72
CA VAL A 383 -2.36 0.98 4.01
C VAL A 383 -3.11 0.42 2.80
N LEU A 384 -2.83 0.92 1.59
CA LEU A 384 -3.42 0.38 0.36
C LEU A 384 -3.04 -1.08 0.14
N GLN A 385 -1.77 -1.46 0.37
CA GLN A 385 -1.34 -2.84 0.33
C GLN A 385 -2.14 -3.71 1.31
N LEU A 386 -2.34 -3.25 2.54
CA LEU A 386 -3.15 -3.96 3.53
C LEU A 386 -4.60 -4.15 3.07
N ILE A 387 -5.19 -3.11 2.48
CA ILE A 387 -6.58 -3.15 1.99
C ILE A 387 -6.71 -4.11 0.81
N ASP A 388 -5.84 -3.97 -0.18
CA ASP A 388 -5.93 -4.68 -1.45
C ASP A 388 -5.52 -6.16 -1.34
N THR A 389 -4.57 -6.50 -0.44
CA THR A 389 -4.01 -7.85 -0.33
C THR A 389 -4.31 -8.55 1.00
N GLY A 390 -4.87 -7.83 1.97
CA GLY A 390 -5.08 -8.32 3.33
C GLY A 390 -3.82 -8.39 4.20
N SER A 391 -2.66 -7.96 3.68
CA SER A 391 -1.38 -7.94 4.40
C SER A 391 -0.56 -6.71 4.03
N SER A 392 0.43 -6.37 4.85
CA SER A 392 1.37 -5.29 4.56
C SER A 392 2.76 -5.69 5.03
N GLU A 393 3.80 -5.23 4.35
CA GLU A 393 5.19 -5.44 4.76
C GLU A 393 5.51 -4.77 6.09
N PHE A 394 4.71 -3.78 6.50
CA PHE A 394 4.83 -3.07 7.76
C PHE A 394 4.26 -3.82 8.96
N VAL A 395 3.63 -4.97 8.75
CA VAL A 395 3.15 -5.81 9.85
C VAL A 395 4.35 -6.29 10.70
N GLY A 396 4.46 -5.77 11.93
CA GLY A 396 5.59 -6.04 12.82
C GLY A 396 6.93 -5.52 12.31
N SER A 397 6.93 -4.53 11.42
CA SER A 397 8.14 -3.99 10.80
C SER A 397 8.14 -2.47 10.81
N GLN A 398 9.33 -1.87 10.81
CA GLN A 398 9.52 -0.44 10.87
C GLN A 398 10.59 0.02 9.86
N LEU A 399 10.33 1.14 9.22
CA LEU A 399 11.23 1.83 8.30
C LEU A 399 11.72 3.12 8.94
N THR A 400 13.02 3.40 8.80
CA THR A 400 13.65 4.63 9.31
C THR A 400 14.01 5.56 8.15
N PHE A 401 13.71 6.83 8.30
CA PHE A 401 14.05 7.91 7.37
C PHE A 401 15.03 8.86 8.04
N ASP A 402 16.25 8.85 7.60
CA ASP A 402 17.25 9.84 7.99
C ASP A 402 16.98 11.15 7.25
N TYR A 403 17.02 12.28 7.97
CA TYR A 403 16.76 13.60 7.37
C TYR A 403 17.80 14.01 6.32
N LEU A 404 19.00 13.45 6.38
CA LEU A 404 20.08 13.76 5.49
C LEU A 404 20.22 12.77 4.33
N SER A 405 19.50 11.65 4.37
CA SER A 405 19.50 10.64 3.31
C SER A 405 18.25 10.73 2.44
N PRO A 406 18.37 10.83 1.11
CA PRO A 406 17.22 10.85 0.22
C PRO A 406 16.56 9.46 0.08
N ALA A 407 17.27 8.39 0.45
CA ALA A 407 16.74 7.03 0.42
C ALA A 407 16.28 6.60 1.83
N PRO A 408 15.13 5.94 1.96
CA PRO A 408 14.74 5.34 3.23
C PRO A 408 15.73 4.23 3.62
N GLY A 409 15.87 4.00 4.92
CA GLY A 409 16.66 2.88 5.45
C GLY A 409 16.05 1.52 5.11
N ALA A 410 16.67 0.46 5.59
CA ALA A 410 16.13 -0.88 5.44
C ALA A 410 14.91 -1.09 6.33
N LEU A 411 13.93 -1.85 5.84
CA LEU A 411 12.79 -2.27 6.64
C LEU A 411 13.25 -3.27 7.70
N THR A 412 13.16 -2.88 8.97
CA THR A 412 13.57 -3.70 10.12
C THR A 412 12.37 -4.48 10.64
N ARG A 413 12.49 -5.81 10.70
CA ARG A 413 11.47 -6.70 11.25
C ARG A 413 11.75 -7.00 12.71
N PHE A 414 10.69 -7.05 13.49
CA PHE A 414 10.73 -7.35 14.91
C PHE A 414 9.97 -8.64 15.22
N ALA A 415 10.36 -9.30 16.31
CA ALA A 415 9.62 -10.41 16.89
C ALA A 415 8.85 -9.95 18.13
N ARG A 416 7.83 -10.69 18.54
CA ARG A 416 7.17 -10.47 19.82
C ARG A 416 8.19 -10.71 20.94
N HIS A 417 8.29 -9.76 21.88
CA HIS A 417 9.29 -9.82 22.94
C HIS A 417 8.77 -10.66 24.11
N PRO A 418 9.55 -11.64 24.63
CA PRO A 418 9.07 -12.56 25.67
C PRO A 418 8.71 -11.87 27.00
N LYS A 419 9.31 -10.73 27.31
CA LYS A 419 9.01 -9.92 28.50
C LYS A 419 7.87 -8.93 28.29
N CYS A 420 7.33 -8.83 27.07
CA CYS A 420 6.26 -7.87 26.80
C CYS A 420 4.90 -8.41 27.28
N PRO A 421 4.10 -7.61 28.02
CA PRO A 421 2.78 -8.02 28.48
C PRO A 421 1.80 -8.44 27.36
N CYS A 422 2.02 -7.98 26.11
CA CYS A 422 1.19 -8.36 24.98
C CYS A 422 1.25 -9.87 24.64
N GLN A 423 2.15 -10.63 25.26
CA GLN A 423 2.19 -12.09 25.11
C GLN A 423 1.22 -12.84 26.03
N TRP A 424 0.69 -12.16 27.06
CA TRP A 424 -0.16 -12.76 28.06
C TRP A 424 -1.65 -12.57 27.79
N GLN A 425 -1.97 -11.97 26.64
CA GLN A 425 -3.34 -11.76 26.14
C GLN A 425 -3.77 -12.88 25.18
#